data_3080c64dc60c9dd23e10be4ae2250e13
#
_entry.id   3080c64dc60c9dd23e10be4ae2250e13
#
_cell.length_a   1.000
_cell.length_b   1.000
_cell.length_c   1.000
_cell.angle_alpha   90.00
_cell.angle_beta   90.00
_cell.angle_gamma   90.00
#
_symmetry.space_group_name_H-M   'P 1'
#
loop_
_entity.id
_entity.type
_entity.pdbx_description
1 polymer ?
#
loop_
_entity_poly.entity_id
_entity_poly.type
_entity_poly.pdbx_seq_one_letter_code
_entity_poly.pdbx_strand_id
1 'polypeptide(L)'
;MFYSKKFKTFKNINHCFFSRKGGFSKGIYNSLNCGLSSEDSKTNVLNNLNLVSKKMNISSKKLMLMYQTHSSKVIVINKKNKNLKKFQSDAIITKMKGYALAVVTADCVPIIFYDIKNKIIGCAHAGWKGALNGIIENTLNEFKKLNANNRIYASVGPCIGKRSYEVNLDFY
;
A
#
# COMPACT_ATOMS: atom_id res chain seq x y z
N MET A 1 13.89 -6.48 -0.66
CA MET A 1 12.84 -6.28 0.37
C MET A 1 13.41 -5.37 1.45
N PHE A 2 12.62 -4.38 1.90
CA PHE A 2 12.98 -3.42 2.93
C PHE A 2 12.00 -3.51 4.10
N TYR A 3 12.48 -3.21 5.30
CA TYR A 3 11.71 -3.29 6.52
C TYR A 3 11.97 -2.08 7.39
N SER A 4 10.92 -1.52 7.97
CA SER A 4 11.06 -0.51 9.03
C SER A 4 11.63 -1.13 10.30
N LYS A 5 12.71 -0.57 10.83
CA LYS A 5 13.29 -1.00 12.11
C LYS A 5 12.25 -0.92 13.23
N LYS A 6 11.46 0.16 13.26
CA LYS A 6 10.41 0.35 14.27
C LYS A 6 9.30 -0.67 14.15
N PHE A 7 8.79 -0.94 12.94
CA PHE A 7 7.71 -1.91 12.74
C PHE A 7 8.13 -3.35 13.05
N LYS A 8 9.41 -3.70 12.90
CA LYS A 8 9.95 -5.01 13.33
C LYS A 8 9.83 -5.26 14.84
N THR A 9 9.72 -4.21 15.67
CA THR A 9 9.56 -4.37 17.11
C THR A 9 8.13 -4.75 17.51
N PHE A 10 7.16 -4.69 16.61
CA PHE A 10 5.77 -5.01 16.88
C PHE A 10 5.49 -6.49 16.60
N LYS A 11 5.16 -7.27 17.63
CA LYS A 11 4.95 -8.73 17.52
C LYS A 11 3.67 -9.13 16.77
N ASN A 12 2.70 -8.22 16.64
CA ASN A 12 1.34 -8.54 16.15
C ASN A 12 1.08 -8.09 14.71
N ILE A 13 2.09 -7.61 14.00
CA ILE A 13 1.97 -7.16 12.62
C ILE A 13 3.15 -7.68 11.81
N ASN A 14 2.89 -7.99 10.55
CA ASN A 14 3.92 -8.22 9.55
C ASN A 14 3.88 -7.08 8.53
N HIS A 15 5.04 -6.67 8.01
CA HIS A 15 5.15 -5.61 7.02
C HIS A 15 6.36 -5.85 6.12
N CYS A 16 6.30 -5.32 4.91
CA CYS A 16 7.42 -5.33 3.98
C CYS A 16 7.22 -4.27 2.90
N PHE A 17 8.29 -3.60 2.50
CA PHE A 17 8.38 -2.88 1.24
C PHE A 17 9.12 -3.77 0.24
N PHE A 18 8.42 -4.24 -0.77
CA PHE A 18 8.99 -5.07 -1.81
C PHE A 18 9.74 -4.20 -2.83
N SER A 19 10.86 -4.68 -3.30
CA SER A 19 11.53 -4.08 -4.47
C SER A 19 11.01 -4.73 -5.75
N ARG A 20 11.42 -4.21 -6.89
CA ARG A 20 11.08 -4.79 -8.21
C ARG A 20 11.71 -6.17 -8.48
N LYS A 21 12.59 -6.70 -7.61
CA LYS A 21 13.36 -7.92 -7.84
C LYS A 21 12.62 -9.19 -7.38
N GLY A 22 12.83 -10.29 -8.10
CA GLY A 22 12.43 -11.63 -7.67
C GLY A 22 11.02 -12.07 -8.11
N GLY A 23 10.49 -11.48 -9.18
CA GLY A 23 9.20 -11.83 -9.78
C GLY A 23 9.33 -12.54 -11.12
N PHE A 24 8.21 -12.65 -11.82
CA PHE A 24 8.04 -13.40 -13.06
C PHE A 24 7.97 -12.51 -14.31
N SER A 25 7.74 -11.21 -14.16
CA SER A 25 7.60 -10.26 -15.26
C SER A 25 8.93 -10.06 -15.99
N LYS A 26 8.88 -9.72 -17.27
CA LYS A 26 10.03 -9.54 -18.15
C LYS A 26 10.01 -8.16 -18.82
N GLY A 27 11.07 -7.83 -19.55
CA GLY A 27 11.19 -6.56 -20.26
C GLY A 27 11.15 -5.36 -19.32
N ILE A 28 10.40 -4.33 -19.68
CA ILE A 28 10.25 -3.10 -18.88
C ILE A 28 9.64 -3.35 -17.48
N TYR A 29 8.86 -4.44 -17.33
CA TYR A 29 8.22 -4.84 -16.07
C TYR A 29 9.10 -5.74 -15.19
N ASN A 30 10.35 -5.99 -15.56
CA ASN A 30 11.24 -6.93 -14.85
C ASN A 30 11.53 -6.43 -13.43
N SER A 31 11.13 -7.19 -12.41
CA SER A 31 10.58 -8.56 -12.41
C SER A 31 9.32 -8.71 -11.55
N LEU A 32 9.19 -8.02 -10.42
CA LEU A 32 8.08 -8.15 -9.45
C LEU A 32 7.00 -7.09 -9.70
N ASN A 33 6.51 -6.99 -10.94
CA ASN A 33 5.39 -6.10 -11.23
C ASN A 33 4.09 -6.66 -10.62
N CYS A 34 3.46 -5.89 -9.74
CA CYS A 34 2.19 -6.21 -9.08
C CYS A 34 1.04 -5.29 -9.53
N GLY A 35 1.27 -4.45 -10.55
CA GLY A 35 0.30 -3.49 -11.06
C GLY A 35 -0.77 -4.17 -11.92
N LEU A 36 -1.97 -4.35 -11.37
CA LEU A 36 -3.11 -4.96 -12.08
C LEU A 36 -3.59 -4.15 -13.30
N SER A 37 -3.23 -2.87 -13.37
CA SER A 37 -3.58 -1.95 -14.46
C SER A 37 -2.43 -1.76 -15.46
N SER A 38 -1.32 -2.46 -15.29
CA SER A 38 -0.21 -2.41 -16.25
C SER A 38 -0.53 -3.23 -17.50
N GLU A 39 0.17 -2.95 -18.59
CA GLU A 39 0.09 -3.72 -19.84
C GLU A 39 0.92 -5.02 -19.82
N ASP A 40 1.45 -5.40 -18.66
CA ASP A 40 2.16 -6.66 -18.47
C ASP A 40 1.21 -7.86 -18.59
N SER A 41 1.79 -9.04 -18.82
CA SER A 41 1.04 -10.30 -18.77
C SER A 41 0.27 -10.45 -17.47
N LYS A 42 -1.05 -10.57 -17.56
CA LYS A 42 -1.92 -10.79 -16.39
C LYS A 42 -1.48 -11.99 -15.57
N THR A 43 -1.00 -13.05 -16.23
CA THR A 43 -0.47 -14.25 -15.57
C THR A 43 0.75 -13.91 -14.73
N ASN A 44 1.70 -13.13 -15.25
CA ASN A 44 2.90 -12.73 -14.51
C ASN A 44 2.52 -11.86 -13.30
N VAL A 45 1.63 -10.88 -13.46
CA VAL A 45 1.16 -10.03 -12.37
C VAL A 45 0.49 -10.84 -11.28
N LEU A 46 -0.39 -11.80 -11.63
CA LEU A 46 -1.03 -12.69 -10.66
C LEU A 46 -0.03 -13.59 -9.94
N ASN A 47 0.96 -14.13 -10.65
CA ASN A 47 2.04 -14.92 -10.05
C ASN A 47 2.89 -14.07 -9.09
N ASN A 48 3.17 -12.82 -9.43
CA ASN A 48 3.86 -11.87 -8.56
C ASN A 48 3.05 -11.57 -7.29
N LEU A 49 1.75 -11.32 -7.40
CA LEU A 49 0.86 -11.12 -6.26
C LEU A 49 0.77 -12.37 -5.37
N ASN A 50 0.75 -13.56 -5.96
CA ASN A 50 0.81 -14.82 -5.21
C ASN A 50 2.13 -14.96 -4.45
N LEU A 51 3.26 -14.58 -5.06
CA LEU A 51 4.57 -14.58 -4.43
C LEU A 51 4.62 -13.61 -3.25
N VAL A 52 4.10 -12.38 -3.42
CA VAL A 52 3.96 -11.38 -2.34
C VAL A 52 3.12 -11.95 -1.21
N SER A 53 1.97 -12.57 -1.51
CA SER A 53 1.07 -13.15 -0.50
C SER A 53 1.77 -14.25 0.30
N LYS A 54 2.52 -15.15 -0.37
CA LYS A 54 3.32 -16.18 0.29
C LYS A 54 4.38 -15.58 1.21
N LYS A 55 5.09 -14.54 0.76
CA LYS A 55 6.09 -13.83 1.58
C LYS A 55 5.48 -13.15 2.82
N MET A 56 4.25 -12.68 2.70
CA MET A 56 3.49 -12.11 3.82
C MET A 56 2.79 -13.17 4.70
N ASN A 57 2.94 -14.44 4.37
CA ASN A 57 2.31 -15.59 5.05
C ASN A 57 0.78 -15.49 5.11
N ILE A 58 0.17 -15.13 3.98
CA ILE A 58 -1.29 -15.06 3.81
C ILE A 58 -1.73 -15.77 2.53
N SER A 59 -3.01 -16.13 2.46
CA SER A 59 -3.64 -16.52 1.20
C SER A 59 -3.78 -15.31 0.28
N SER A 60 -3.57 -15.48 -1.03
CA SER A 60 -3.75 -14.43 -2.03
C SER A 60 -5.15 -13.81 -2.02
N LYS A 61 -6.19 -14.58 -1.62
CA LYS A 61 -7.55 -14.08 -1.42
C LYS A 61 -7.69 -13.06 -0.26
N LYS A 62 -6.69 -12.97 0.61
CA LYS A 62 -6.63 -12.05 1.75
C LYS A 62 -5.67 -10.89 1.54
N LEU A 63 -5.03 -10.80 0.37
CA LEU A 63 -4.27 -9.63 -0.06
C LEU A 63 -5.24 -8.63 -0.68
N MET A 64 -5.39 -7.48 -0.03
CA MET A 64 -6.30 -6.41 -0.46
C MET A 64 -5.51 -5.34 -1.19
N LEU A 65 -5.86 -5.13 -2.44
CA LEU A 65 -5.37 -4.04 -3.28
C LEU A 65 -6.54 -3.12 -3.65
N MET A 66 -6.21 -1.92 -4.09
CA MET A 66 -7.17 -0.95 -4.60
C MET A 66 -6.77 -0.50 -6.01
N TYR A 67 -7.70 0.09 -6.72
CA TYR A 67 -7.43 0.79 -7.97
C TYR A 67 -6.98 2.22 -7.62
N GLN A 68 -5.67 2.46 -7.69
CA GLN A 68 -5.05 3.72 -7.33
C GLN A 68 -5.25 4.75 -8.45
N THR A 69 -5.69 5.94 -8.09
CA THR A 69 -6.03 7.03 -9.02
C THR A 69 -5.31 8.34 -8.70
N HIS A 70 -4.26 8.29 -7.87
CA HIS A 70 -3.53 9.46 -7.36
C HIS A 70 -4.44 10.46 -6.63
N SER A 71 -5.47 9.95 -5.98
CA SER A 71 -6.45 10.72 -5.22
C SER A 71 -6.09 10.82 -3.73
N SER A 72 -6.88 11.58 -2.99
CA SER A 72 -6.85 11.60 -1.52
C SER A 72 -7.92 10.73 -0.87
N LYS A 73 -8.51 9.80 -1.65
CA LYS A 73 -9.58 8.90 -1.17
C LYS A 73 -9.01 7.78 -0.31
N VAL A 74 -9.71 7.50 0.79
CA VAL A 74 -9.39 6.44 1.74
C VAL A 74 -10.55 5.47 1.82
N ILE A 75 -10.29 4.18 1.88
CA ILE A 75 -11.31 3.17 2.10
C ILE A 75 -11.04 2.36 3.36
N VAL A 76 -12.08 2.13 4.15
CA VAL A 76 -12.05 1.24 5.30
C VAL A 76 -12.67 -0.09 4.93
N ILE A 77 -11.87 -1.15 4.97
CA ILE A 77 -12.33 -2.52 4.70
C ILE A 77 -12.84 -3.18 5.97
N ASN A 78 -14.02 -3.76 5.86
CA ASN A 78 -14.68 -4.50 6.93
C ASN A 78 -15.40 -5.76 6.38
N LYS A 79 -16.11 -6.49 7.24
CA LYS A 79 -16.80 -7.72 6.85
C LYS A 79 -17.85 -7.52 5.75
N LYS A 80 -18.47 -6.33 5.66
CA LYS A 80 -19.55 -6.03 4.69
C LYS A 80 -19.01 -5.78 3.29
N ASN A 81 -17.83 -5.14 3.17
CA ASN A 81 -17.29 -4.70 1.88
C ASN A 81 -16.03 -5.45 1.41
N LYS A 82 -15.47 -6.37 2.21
CA LYS A 82 -14.23 -7.11 1.89
C LYS A 82 -14.24 -7.88 0.56
N ASN A 83 -15.42 -8.19 0.04
CA ASN A 83 -15.59 -8.94 -1.21
C ASN A 83 -15.78 -8.03 -2.44
N LEU A 84 -15.87 -6.72 -2.26
CA LEU A 84 -15.92 -5.78 -3.37
C LEU A 84 -14.60 -5.83 -4.14
N LYS A 85 -14.66 -5.99 -5.46
CA LYS A 85 -13.48 -6.27 -6.28
C LYS A 85 -12.76 -5.02 -6.80
N LYS A 86 -13.36 -3.83 -6.68
CA LYS A 86 -12.79 -2.59 -7.23
C LYS A 86 -13.06 -1.43 -6.30
N PHE A 87 -12.04 -1.05 -5.56
CA PHE A 87 -12.06 0.18 -4.77
C PHE A 87 -11.18 1.21 -5.48
N GLN A 88 -11.76 2.33 -5.88
CA GLN A 88 -10.99 3.49 -6.33
C GLN A 88 -10.59 4.31 -5.13
N SER A 89 -9.35 4.17 -4.69
CA SER A 89 -8.77 4.90 -3.57
C SER A 89 -7.26 4.80 -3.60
N ASP A 90 -6.60 5.64 -2.82
CA ASP A 90 -5.15 5.64 -2.69
C ASP A 90 -4.69 5.33 -1.26
N ALA A 91 -5.63 5.10 -0.34
CA ALA A 91 -5.35 4.54 0.97
C ALA A 91 -6.41 3.50 1.37
N ILE A 92 -5.99 2.52 2.14
CA ILE A 92 -6.81 1.41 2.60
C ILE A 92 -6.49 1.11 4.06
N ILE A 93 -7.53 0.88 4.87
CA ILE A 93 -7.44 0.66 6.31
C ILE A 93 -8.29 -0.54 6.70
N THR A 94 -7.87 -1.32 7.70
CA THR A 94 -8.70 -2.37 8.27
C THR A 94 -8.35 -2.72 9.72
N LYS A 95 -9.34 -3.26 10.45
CA LYS A 95 -9.19 -3.97 11.74
C LYS A 95 -9.21 -5.49 11.57
N MET A 96 -9.39 -5.99 10.36
CA MET A 96 -9.59 -7.41 10.11
C MET A 96 -8.28 -8.17 10.24
N LYS A 97 -8.24 -9.14 11.14
CA LYS A 97 -7.07 -10.01 11.31
C LYS A 97 -6.92 -10.98 10.15
N GLY A 98 -5.66 -11.31 9.82
CA GLY A 98 -5.32 -12.27 8.77
C GLY A 98 -5.47 -11.71 7.34
N TYR A 99 -5.65 -10.41 7.18
CA TYR A 99 -5.61 -9.69 5.90
C TYR A 99 -4.31 -8.90 5.79
N ALA A 100 -3.79 -8.77 4.58
CA ALA A 100 -2.75 -7.82 4.25
C ALA A 100 -3.30 -6.76 3.31
N LEU A 101 -2.87 -5.53 3.53
CA LEU A 101 -3.17 -4.38 2.69
C LEU A 101 -1.93 -4.06 1.84
N ALA A 102 -2.11 -3.71 0.59
CA ALA A 102 -1.00 -3.36 -0.28
C ALA A 102 -1.31 -2.16 -1.17
N VAL A 103 -0.30 -1.34 -1.38
CA VAL A 103 -0.22 -0.32 -2.43
C VAL A 103 0.90 -0.70 -3.39
N VAL A 104 0.75 -0.32 -4.65
CA VAL A 104 1.75 -0.52 -5.69
C VAL A 104 2.34 0.84 -6.05
N THR A 105 3.66 0.94 -6.06
CA THR A 105 4.35 2.18 -6.44
C THR A 105 5.49 1.87 -7.39
N ALA A 106 5.76 2.76 -8.34
CA ALA A 106 7.03 2.83 -9.06
C ALA A 106 7.92 3.87 -8.37
N ASP A 107 7.48 5.11 -8.35
CA ASP A 107 8.23 6.28 -7.85
C ASP A 107 7.54 6.98 -6.67
N CYS A 108 6.20 6.89 -6.60
CA CYS A 108 5.40 7.50 -5.55
C CYS A 108 5.72 6.92 -4.16
N VAL A 109 5.38 7.65 -3.13
CA VAL A 109 5.68 7.32 -1.73
C VAL A 109 4.69 6.29 -1.18
N PRO A 110 5.12 5.06 -0.80
CA PRO A 110 4.30 4.14 -0.03
C PRO A 110 4.43 4.44 1.46
N ILE A 111 3.32 4.50 2.16
CA ILE A 111 3.28 4.70 3.61
C ILE A 111 2.47 3.58 4.24
N ILE A 112 2.99 2.99 5.32
CA ILE A 112 2.26 2.03 6.14
C ILE A 112 1.97 2.63 7.51
N PHE A 113 0.78 2.33 8.06
CA PHE A 113 0.30 2.86 9.33
C PHE A 113 -0.11 1.73 10.27
N TYR A 114 0.09 1.92 11.57
CA TYR A 114 -0.32 0.97 12.59
C TYR A 114 -0.72 1.65 13.89
N ASP A 115 -1.93 1.36 14.37
CA ASP A 115 -2.37 1.62 15.73
C ASP A 115 -2.27 0.33 16.55
N ILE A 116 -1.33 0.31 17.49
CA ILE A 116 -1.05 -0.85 18.34
C ILE A 116 -2.24 -1.20 19.24
N LYS A 117 -2.89 -0.19 19.83
CA LYS A 117 -3.96 -0.37 20.81
C LYS A 117 -5.19 -1.01 20.18
N ASN A 118 -5.64 -0.47 19.06
CA ASN A 118 -6.85 -0.93 18.37
C ASN A 118 -6.55 -1.97 17.28
N LYS A 119 -5.27 -2.30 17.05
CA LYS A 119 -4.82 -3.25 16.03
C LYS A 119 -5.33 -2.90 14.63
N ILE A 120 -5.29 -1.60 14.31
CA ILE A 120 -5.69 -1.06 13.01
C ILE A 120 -4.44 -0.98 12.15
N ILE A 121 -4.51 -1.52 10.94
CA ILE A 121 -3.47 -1.38 9.92
C ILE A 121 -3.98 -0.54 8.77
N GLY A 122 -3.08 0.19 8.12
CA GLY A 122 -3.37 0.94 6.91
C GLY A 122 -2.16 1.04 6.01
N CYS A 123 -2.39 1.31 4.74
CA CYS A 123 -1.36 1.76 3.82
C CYS A 123 -1.91 2.80 2.87
N ALA A 124 -1.04 3.71 2.43
CA ALA A 124 -1.36 4.76 1.49
C ALA A 124 -0.32 4.84 0.36
N HIS A 125 -0.80 5.14 -0.83
CA HIS A 125 -0.05 5.56 -1.98
C HIS A 125 -0.10 7.08 -2.06
N ALA A 126 1.00 7.74 -1.73
CA ALA A 126 1.12 9.19 -1.79
C ALA A 126 1.91 9.60 -3.04
N GLY A 127 1.24 9.66 -4.18
CA GLY A 127 1.70 10.41 -5.34
C GLY A 127 1.57 11.91 -5.04
N TRP A 128 2.25 12.80 -5.82
CA TRP A 128 2.27 14.23 -5.54
C TRP A 128 0.87 14.86 -5.44
N LYS A 129 -0.05 14.51 -6.36
CA LYS A 129 -1.45 14.99 -6.32
C LYS A 129 -2.17 14.54 -5.06
N GLY A 130 -2.05 13.25 -4.70
CA GLY A 130 -2.65 12.70 -3.48
C GLY A 130 -2.07 13.33 -2.22
N ALA A 131 -0.74 13.56 -2.18
CA ALA A 131 -0.06 14.23 -1.07
C ALA A 131 -0.54 15.67 -0.89
N LEU A 132 -0.59 16.45 -1.98
CA LEU A 132 -1.09 17.83 -1.99
C LEU A 132 -2.56 17.90 -1.53
N ASN A 133 -3.39 16.94 -1.96
CA ASN A 133 -4.81 16.88 -1.64
C ASN A 133 -5.11 16.19 -0.30
N GLY A 134 -4.11 15.92 0.54
CA GLY A 134 -4.27 15.47 1.92
C GLY A 134 -4.54 13.98 2.09
N ILE A 135 -3.93 13.08 1.30
CA ILE A 135 -4.10 11.62 1.47
C ILE A 135 -3.67 11.15 2.87
N ILE A 136 -2.64 11.77 3.45
CA ILE A 136 -2.13 11.41 4.78
C ILE A 136 -3.13 11.84 5.84
N GLU A 137 -3.59 13.08 5.80
CA GLU A 137 -4.57 13.66 6.71
C GLU A 137 -5.88 12.87 6.67
N ASN A 138 -6.38 12.56 5.47
CA ASN A 138 -7.59 11.77 5.28
C ASN A 138 -7.42 10.35 5.85
N THR A 139 -6.25 9.73 5.65
CA THR A 139 -5.94 8.43 6.25
C THR A 139 -5.97 8.49 7.77
N LEU A 140 -5.33 9.48 8.38
CA LEU A 140 -5.31 9.66 9.82
C LEU A 140 -6.72 9.98 10.38
N ASN A 141 -7.53 10.74 9.65
CA ASN A 141 -8.91 11.02 10.03
C ASN A 141 -9.76 9.74 10.04
N GLU A 142 -9.60 8.85 9.06
CA GLU A 142 -10.29 7.55 9.08
C GLU A 142 -9.80 6.66 10.23
N PHE A 143 -8.51 6.69 10.58
CA PHE A 143 -8.02 6.04 11.80
C PHE A 143 -8.71 6.57 13.05
N LYS A 144 -8.87 7.90 13.18
CA LYS A 144 -9.59 8.54 14.32
C LYS A 144 -11.04 8.08 14.39
N LYS A 145 -11.77 8.04 13.27
CA LYS A 145 -13.16 7.52 13.21
C LYS A 145 -13.27 6.06 13.67
N LEU A 146 -12.19 5.29 13.54
CA LEU A 146 -12.09 3.93 14.04
C LEU A 146 -11.63 3.86 15.52
N ASN A 147 -11.73 4.96 16.27
CA ASN A 147 -11.31 5.11 17.66
C ASN A 147 -9.79 4.97 17.89
N ALA A 148 -8.99 5.27 16.89
CA ALA A 148 -7.53 5.37 17.01
C ALA A 148 -7.15 6.70 17.68
N ASN A 149 -7.52 6.88 18.95
CA ASN A 149 -7.26 8.12 19.71
C ASN A 149 -5.86 8.13 20.36
N ASN A 150 -5.03 7.15 20.06
CA ASN A 150 -3.69 6.99 20.60
C ASN A 150 -2.64 7.22 19.52
N ARG A 151 -1.41 6.84 19.83
CA ARG A 151 -0.28 6.94 18.94
C ARG A 151 -0.44 6.02 17.72
N ILE A 152 -0.51 6.61 16.55
CA ILE A 152 -0.41 5.91 15.26
C ILE A 152 1.06 5.96 14.82
N TYR A 153 1.62 4.80 14.51
CA TYR A 153 2.94 4.69 13.92
C TYR A 153 2.83 4.69 12.41
N ALA A 154 3.71 5.44 11.75
CA ALA A 154 3.84 5.45 10.30
C ALA A 154 5.27 5.08 9.90
N SER A 155 5.41 4.43 8.74
CA SER A 155 6.70 4.19 8.11
C SER A 155 6.59 4.48 6.63
N VAL A 156 7.47 5.36 6.16
CA VAL A 156 7.61 5.70 4.74
C VAL A 156 8.56 4.69 4.10
N GLY A 157 8.17 4.15 2.97
CA GLY A 157 8.97 3.23 2.18
C GLY A 157 9.81 3.92 1.11
N PRO A 158 10.61 3.15 0.34
CA PRO A 158 11.41 3.68 -0.76
C PRO A 158 10.54 4.37 -1.81
N CYS A 159 10.98 5.54 -2.27
CA CYS A 159 10.36 6.33 -3.32
C CYS A 159 11.44 7.03 -4.15
N ILE A 160 11.05 7.73 -5.20
CA ILE A 160 11.95 8.54 -6.02
C ILE A 160 12.58 9.65 -5.18
N GLY A 161 13.86 9.92 -5.39
CA GLY A 161 14.58 11.01 -4.73
C GLY A 161 14.38 12.35 -5.46
N LYS A 162 14.48 13.45 -4.72
CA LYS A 162 14.34 14.82 -5.23
C LYS A 162 15.17 15.08 -6.50
N ARG A 163 16.40 14.55 -6.58
CA ARG A 163 17.32 14.78 -7.70
C ARG A 163 16.94 14.03 -8.98
N SER A 164 16.08 13.02 -8.89
CA SER A 164 15.65 12.19 -10.00
C SER A 164 14.19 12.45 -10.39
N TYR A 165 13.52 13.36 -9.70
CA TYR A 165 12.10 13.63 -9.91
C TYR A 165 11.93 14.77 -10.91
N GLU A 166 11.70 14.41 -12.16
CA GLU A 166 11.38 15.34 -13.23
C GLU A 166 9.93 15.80 -13.12
N VAL A 167 9.70 17.09 -13.25
CA VAL A 167 8.38 17.72 -13.22
C VAL A 167 8.24 18.70 -14.38
N ASN A 168 7.05 18.81 -14.92
CA ASN A 168 6.70 19.79 -15.93
C ASN A 168 6.41 21.16 -15.29
N LEU A 169 6.32 22.21 -16.13
CA LEU A 169 5.98 23.57 -15.67
C LEU A 169 4.65 23.64 -14.91
N ASP A 170 3.70 22.76 -15.22
CA ASP A 170 2.41 22.67 -14.52
C ASP A 170 2.50 22.24 -13.04
N PHE A 171 3.70 21.85 -12.59
CA PHE A 171 3.94 21.46 -11.20
C PHE A 171 4.22 22.68 -10.30
N TYR A 172 4.62 23.81 -10.88
CA TYR A 172 4.88 25.07 -10.18
C TYR A 172 3.65 25.98 -10.26
#